data_417f42d21058afafbc5ae467861a4fc5
#
_entry.id   417f42d21058afafbc5ae467861a4fc5
#
_cell.length_a   1.000
_cell.length_b   1.000
_cell.length_c   1.000
_cell.angle_alpha   90.00
_cell.angle_beta   90.00
_cell.angle_gamma   90.00
#
_symmetry.space_group_name_H-M   'P 1'
#
loop_
_entity.id
_entity.type
_entity.pdbx_description
1 polymer ?
#
loop_
_entity_poly.entity_id
_entity_poly.type
_entity_poly.pdbx_seq_one_letter_code
_entity_poly.pdbx_strand_id
1 'polypeptide(L)'
;MSYAVWHWVFGRKPHRQFTLPYIAQSPTTKQKREFSTIDDIWKEILLIEESDKFSLGQQLFYLIPLFANADYVITSKDVQLINEYHYITDYHIPLGNTLDNTDAHKLVMFNIIKNEMAIALKHRQEKDGHSKS
;
A
#
# COMPACT_ATOMS: atom_id res chain seq x y z
N MET A 1 -0.86 4.77 1.73
CA MET A 1 -0.48 4.00 2.94
C MET A 1 -0.90 2.53 2.87
N SER A 2 -2.14 2.22 2.49
CA SER A 2 -2.60 0.83 2.42
C SER A 2 -1.73 -0.05 1.52
N TYR A 3 -1.35 0.45 0.35
CA TYR A 3 -0.44 -0.27 -0.54
C TYR A 3 0.92 -0.51 0.13
N ALA A 4 1.46 0.50 0.83
CA ALA A 4 2.75 0.38 1.51
C ALA A 4 2.72 -0.73 2.57
N VAL A 5 1.62 -0.88 3.32
CA VAL A 5 1.46 -1.94 4.32
C VAL A 5 1.48 -3.32 3.65
N TRP A 6 0.74 -3.50 2.56
CA TRP A 6 0.74 -4.77 1.83
C TRP A 6 2.11 -5.09 1.25
N HIS A 7 2.80 -4.07 0.73
CA HIS A 7 4.17 -4.22 0.24
C HIS A 7 5.12 -4.64 1.37
N TRP A 8 4.94 -4.08 2.57
CA TRP A 8 5.73 -4.46 3.74
C TRP A 8 5.54 -5.94 4.10
N VAL A 9 4.28 -6.42 4.10
CA VAL A 9 3.95 -7.79 4.50
C VAL A 9 4.44 -8.82 3.48
N PHE A 10 4.21 -8.58 2.21
CA PHE A 10 4.49 -9.54 1.14
C PHE A 10 5.83 -9.35 0.45
N GLY A 11 6.46 -8.20 0.65
CA GLY A 11 7.70 -7.87 -0.03
C GLY A 11 7.47 -7.42 -1.47
N ARG A 12 8.57 -7.22 -2.18
CA ARG A 12 8.53 -6.72 -3.55
C ARG A 12 8.01 -7.80 -4.51
N LYS A 13 6.91 -7.49 -5.19
CA LYS A 13 6.35 -8.38 -6.19
C LYS A 13 7.13 -8.23 -7.49
N PRO A 14 7.51 -9.33 -8.18
CA PRO A 14 8.12 -9.23 -9.50
C PRO A 14 7.21 -8.49 -10.47
N HIS A 15 7.73 -7.50 -11.14
CA HIS A 15 6.97 -6.69 -12.08
C HIS A 15 7.86 -6.09 -13.13
N ARG A 16 7.22 -5.58 -14.19
CA ARG A 16 7.90 -4.86 -15.26
C ARG A 16 8.44 -3.54 -14.72
N GLN A 17 9.67 -3.18 -15.10
CA GLN A 17 10.22 -1.87 -14.76
C GLN A 17 9.67 -0.80 -15.70
N PHE A 18 9.24 0.31 -15.11
CA PHE A 18 8.73 1.46 -15.83
C PHE A 18 9.64 2.67 -15.59
N THR A 19 9.82 3.49 -16.60
CA THR A 19 10.59 4.74 -16.48
C THR A 19 9.76 5.86 -17.10
N LEU A 20 9.40 6.86 -16.31
CA LEU A 20 8.61 8.00 -16.78
C LEU A 20 9.36 8.78 -17.87
N PRO A 21 8.72 9.23 -18.95
CA PRO A 21 7.33 8.92 -19.32
C PRO A 21 7.21 7.54 -19.99
N TYR A 22 6.05 6.89 -19.83
CA TYR A 22 5.81 5.57 -20.43
C TYR A 22 4.33 5.39 -20.73
N ILE A 23 4.01 4.35 -21.51
CA ILE A 23 2.63 3.96 -21.81
C ILE A 23 2.38 2.59 -21.21
N ALA A 24 1.28 2.45 -20.47
CA ALA A 24 0.86 1.17 -19.89
C ALA A 24 -0.66 1.05 -19.93
N GLN A 25 -1.16 -0.18 -19.82
CA GLN A 25 -2.60 -0.43 -19.80
C GLN A 25 -3.18 -0.03 -18.44
N SER A 26 -4.24 0.79 -18.46
CA SER A 26 -4.99 1.11 -17.25
C SER A 26 -5.73 -0.13 -16.74
N PRO A 27 -5.56 -0.53 -15.48
CA PRO A 27 -6.30 -1.68 -14.93
C PRO A 27 -7.79 -1.41 -14.77
N THR A 28 -8.23 -0.14 -14.75
CA THR A 28 -9.64 0.22 -14.60
C THR A 28 -10.35 0.34 -15.94
N THR A 29 -9.77 1.06 -16.89
CA THR A 29 -10.38 1.30 -18.20
C THR A 29 -10.03 0.25 -19.25
N LYS A 30 -8.96 -0.53 -19.01
CA LYS A 30 -8.40 -1.52 -19.94
C LYS A 30 -7.82 -0.92 -21.21
N GLN A 31 -7.71 0.39 -21.28
CA GLN A 31 -7.12 1.10 -22.42
C GLN A 31 -5.70 1.53 -22.11
N LYS A 32 -4.87 1.68 -23.13
CA LYS A 32 -3.51 2.21 -22.98
C LYS A 32 -3.59 3.67 -22.55
N ARG A 33 -2.74 4.01 -21.59
CA ARG A 33 -2.67 5.36 -21.04
C ARG A 33 -1.21 5.79 -20.93
N GLU A 34 -0.96 7.07 -21.22
CA GLU A 34 0.36 7.65 -21.04
C GLU A 34 0.52 8.17 -19.61
N PHE A 35 1.64 7.78 -18.98
CA PHE A 35 2.05 8.23 -17.67
C PHE A 35 3.29 9.10 -17.83
N SER A 36 3.13 10.39 -17.75
CA SER A 36 4.22 11.36 -17.92
C SER A 36 4.78 11.85 -16.59
N THR A 37 3.96 11.87 -15.55
CA THR A 37 4.31 12.35 -14.21
C THR A 37 3.79 11.39 -13.15
N ILE A 38 4.29 11.54 -11.91
CA ILE A 38 3.78 10.78 -10.76
C ILE A 38 2.30 11.09 -10.52
N ASP A 39 1.84 12.32 -10.80
CA ASP A 39 0.43 12.67 -10.66
C ASP A 39 -0.47 11.81 -11.55
N ASP A 40 -0.03 11.44 -12.73
CA ASP A 40 -0.80 10.55 -13.61
C ASP A 40 -0.99 9.18 -12.97
N ILE A 41 0.03 8.68 -12.28
CA ILE A 41 -0.05 7.42 -11.53
C ILE A 41 -1.08 7.53 -10.42
N TRP A 42 -1.07 8.62 -9.65
CA TRP A 42 -2.03 8.85 -8.58
C TRP A 42 -3.47 9.01 -9.08
N LYS A 43 -3.66 9.59 -10.25
CA LYS A 43 -4.99 9.67 -10.88
C LYS A 43 -5.54 8.27 -11.18
N GLU A 44 -4.68 7.36 -11.66
CA GLU A 44 -5.09 5.97 -11.88
C GLU A 44 -5.41 5.26 -10.57
N ILE A 45 -4.63 5.51 -9.51
CA ILE A 45 -4.87 4.95 -8.18
C ILE A 45 -6.25 5.39 -7.65
N LEU A 46 -6.61 6.66 -7.85
CA LEU A 46 -7.92 7.15 -7.43
C LEU A 46 -9.07 6.43 -8.16
N LEU A 47 -8.89 6.09 -9.42
CA LEU A 47 -9.88 5.30 -10.16
C LEU A 47 -10.01 3.89 -9.59
N ILE A 48 -8.90 3.29 -9.14
CA ILE A 48 -8.93 1.98 -8.50
C ILE A 48 -9.68 2.07 -7.16
N GLU A 49 -9.47 3.13 -6.39
CA GLU A 49 -10.13 3.33 -5.10
C GLU A 49 -11.66 3.42 -5.24
N GLU A 50 -12.15 3.90 -6.37
CA GLU A 50 -13.59 4.00 -6.64
C GLU A 50 -14.26 2.66 -6.93
N SER A 51 -13.51 1.61 -7.22
CA SER A 51 -14.08 0.34 -7.67
C SER A 51 -14.56 -0.60 -6.57
N ASP A 52 -14.19 -0.42 -5.35
CA ASP A 52 -14.74 -0.95 -4.09
C ASP A 52 -15.11 -2.45 -4.03
N LYS A 53 -14.35 -3.33 -4.69
CA LYS A 53 -14.64 -4.78 -4.71
C LYS A 53 -13.92 -5.58 -3.63
N PHE A 54 -12.77 -5.10 -3.17
CA PHE A 54 -11.90 -5.76 -2.19
C PHE A 54 -11.35 -4.72 -1.23
N SER A 55 -10.60 -5.14 -0.20
CA SER A 55 -9.89 -4.18 0.63
C SER A 55 -8.97 -3.35 -0.26
N LEU A 56 -8.85 -2.06 0.07
CA LEU A 56 -8.07 -1.13 -0.74
C LEU A 56 -6.62 -1.59 -0.90
N GLY A 57 -5.99 -2.01 0.20
CA GLY A 57 -4.60 -2.46 0.17
C GLY A 57 -4.38 -3.66 -0.74
N GLN A 58 -5.27 -4.66 -0.66
CA GLN A 58 -5.21 -5.85 -1.51
C GLN A 58 -5.32 -5.48 -2.98
N GLN A 59 -6.29 -4.64 -3.30
CA GLN A 59 -6.55 -4.18 -4.66
C GLN A 59 -5.35 -3.46 -5.24
N LEU A 60 -4.79 -2.50 -4.49
CA LEU A 60 -3.63 -1.74 -4.91
C LEU A 60 -2.39 -2.63 -5.06
N PHE A 61 -2.19 -3.59 -4.14
CA PHE A 61 -1.05 -4.49 -4.20
C PHE A 61 -1.01 -5.31 -5.49
N TYR A 62 -2.17 -5.77 -5.97
CA TYR A 62 -2.25 -6.55 -7.20
C TYR A 62 -2.29 -5.71 -8.47
N LEU A 63 -2.83 -4.50 -8.42
CA LEU A 63 -3.03 -3.68 -9.61
C LEU A 63 -1.89 -2.70 -9.92
N ILE A 64 -1.28 -2.08 -8.90
CA ILE A 64 -0.23 -1.09 -9.13
C ILE A 64 0.95 -1.65 -9.93
N PRO A 65 1.47 -2.87 -9.66
CA PRO A 65 2.60 -3.37 -10.43
C PRO A 65 2.32 -3.55 -11.92
N LEU A 66 1.06 -3.55 -12.33
CA LEU A 66 0.68 -3.67 -13.73
C LEU A 66 0.96 -2.39 -14.53
N PHE A 67 1.04 -1.23 -13.85
CA PHE A 67 1.21 0.04 -14.54
C PHE A 67 2.23 0.98 -13.90
N ALA A 68 2.81 0.64 -12.75
CA ALA A 68 3.75 1.54 -12.08
C ALA A 68 4.74 0.77 -11.19
N ASN A 69 5.86 1.42 -10.90
CA ASN A 69 6.83 0.92 -9.92
C ASN A 69 6.38 1.31 -8.51
N ALA A 70 6.64 0.43 -7.53
CA ALA A 70 6.35 0.71 -6.13
C ALA A 70 7.01 2.02 -5.66
N ASP A 71 8.21 2.30 -6.12
CA ASP A 71 8.99 3.47 -5.72
C ASP A 71 8.32 4.80 -6.10
N TYR A 72 7.42 4.81 -7.08
CA TYR A 72 6.64 5.99 -7.44
C TYR A 72 5.50 6.27 -6.48
N VAL A 73 5.05 5.26 -5.74
CA VAL A 73 3.86 5.32 -4.89
C VAL A 73 4.21 5.30 -3.41
N ILE A 74 5.14 4.44 -3.00
CA ILE A 74 5.56 4.32 -1.60
C ILE A 74 6.66 5.34 -1.33
N THR A 75 6.40 6.25 -0.38
CA THR A 75 7.35 7.29 0.00
C THR A 75 8.17 6.86 1.22
N SER A 76 9.29 7.55 1.45
CA SER A 76 10.08 7.34 2.66
C SER A 76 9.28 7.65 3.93
N LYS A 77 8.35 8.59 3.86
CA LYS A 77 7.46 8.92 4.97
C LYS A 77 6.53 7.76 5.30
N ASP A 78 6.00 7.06 4.30
CA ASP A 78 5.16 5.89 4.50
C ASP A 78 5.93 4.80 5.23
N VAL A 79 7.16 4.51 4.79
CA VAL A 79 8.02 3.51 5.42
C VAL A 79 8.35 3.90 6.86
N GLN A 80 8.64 5.17 7.10
CA GLN A 80 8.92 5.67 8.43
C GLN A 80 7.73 5.48 9.38
N LEU A 81 6.52 5.77 8.93
CA LEU A 81 5.31 5.59 9.74
C LEU A 81 5.05 4.12 10.06
N ILE A 82 5.29 3.22 9.12
CA ILE A 82 5.14 1.78 9.34
C ILE A 82 6.18 1.31 10.37
N ASN A 83 7.42 1.78 10.27
CA ASN A 83 8.47 1.47 11.23
C ASN A 83 8.12 1.97 12.64
N GLU A 84 7.58 3.20 12.76
CA GLU A 84 7.12 3.74 14.04
C GLU A 84 6.01 2.89 14.63
N TYR A 85 5.06 2.48 13.81
CA TYR A 85 3.95 1.61 14.23
C TYR A 85 4.49 0.31 14.82
N HIS A 86 5.42 -0.35 14.13
CA HIS A 86 6.02 -1.60 14.63
C HIS A 86 6.81 -1.39 15.91
N TYR A 87 7.57 -0.30 16.01
CA TYR A 87 8.32 0.02 17.20
C TYR A 87 7.38 0.18 18.42
N ILE A 88 6.31 0.94 18.27
CA ILE A 88 5.33 1.17 19.33
C ILE A 88 4.64 -0.15 19.72
N THR A 89 4.25 -0.94 18.75
CA THR A 89 3.53 -2.20 18.97
C THR A 89 4.43 -3.24 19.62
N ASP A 90 5.65 -3.40 19.10
CA ASP A 90 6.59 -4.43 19.60
C ASP A 90 7.06 -4.16 21.01
N TYR A 91 7.20 -2.90 21.39
CA TYR A 91 7.63 -2.50 22.73
C TYR A 91 6.48 -2.15 23.66
N HIS A 92 5.23 -2.35 23.20
CA HIS A 92 4.01 -2.08 24.00
C HIS A 92 3.95 -0.67 24.57
N ILE A 93 4.41 0.31 23.79
CA ILE A 93 4.41 1.71 24.19
C ILE A 93 3.00 2.29 24.02
N PRO A 94 2.38 2.89 25.06
CA PRO A 94 1.07 3.52 24.91
C PRO A 94 1.12 4.67 23.92
N LEU A 95 0.16 4.71 22.99
CA LEU A 95 0.08 5.74 21.95
C LEU A 95 0.03 7.16 22.54
N GLY A 96 -0.70 7.34 23.65
CA GLY A 96 -0.82 8.64 24.30
C GLY A 96 0.48 9.20 24.84
N ASN A 97 1.44 8.33 25.17
CA ASN A 97 2.76 8.76 25.68
C ASN A 97 3.74 9.09 24.57
N THR A 98 3.58 8.48 23.40
CA THR A 98 4.47 8.68 22.25
C THR A 98 3.99 9.76 21.32
N LEU A 99 2.71 10.06 21.33
CA LEU A 99 2.07 11.06 20.48
C LEU A 99 1.62 12.25 21.33
N ASP A 100 2.54 12.77 22.14
CA ASP A 100 2.28 13.95 22.97
C ASP A 100 1.71 15.04 22.09
N ASN A 101 0.53 15.56 22.48
CA ASN A 101 -0.22 16.54 21.70
C ASN A 101 -0.59 16.07 20.31
N THR A 102 -0.78 14.83 20.21
CA THR A 102 -1.37 14.01 19.17
C THR A 102 -1.52 14.68 17.82
N ASP A 103 -0.58 14.45 16.95
CA ASP A 103 -0.83 14.64 15.54
C ASP A 103 -2.00 13.71 15.14
N ALA A 104 -3.19 14.29 14.98
CA ALA A 104 -4.39 13.54 14.62
C ALA A 104 -4.20 12.78 13.29
N HIS A 105 -3.43 13.35 12.37
CA HIS A 105 -3.08 12.69 11.11
C HIS A 105 -2.30 11.40 11.36
N LYS A 106 -1.35 11.42 12.29
CA LYS A 106 -0.54 10.25 12.64
C LYS A 106 -1.41 9.13 13.23
N LEU A 107 -2.39 9.46 14.07
CA LEU A 107 -3.33 8.48 14.60
C LEU A 107 -4.17 7.84 13.50
N VAL A 108 -4.65 8.64 12.56
CA VAL A 108 -5.40 8.14 11.40
C VAL A 108 -4.53 7.17 10.61
N MET A 109 -3.27 7.52 10.35
CA MET A 109 -2.34 6.67 9.61
C MET A 109 -2.06 5.37 10.36
N PHE A 110 -1.88 5.42 11.68
CA PHE A 110 -1.66 4.22 12.48
C PHE A 110 -2.89 3.29 12.47
N ASN A 111 -4.09 3.83 12.47
CA ASN A 111 -5.30 3.02 12.33
C ASN A 111 -5.37 2.34 10.97
N ILE A 112 -5.02 3.03 9.90
CA ILE A 112 -4.95 2.44 8.56
C ILE A 112 -3.92 1.30 8.54
N ILE A 113 -2.73 1.53 9.10
CA ILE A 113 -1.67 0.51 9.18
C ILE A 113 -2.17 -0.72 9.94
N LYS A 114 -2.78 -0.51 11.12
CA LYS A 114 -3.30 -1.60 11.95
C LYS A 114 -4.32 -2.44 11.20
N ASN A 115 -5.30 -1.78 10.58
CA ASN A 115 -6.38 -2.48 9.88
C ASN A 115 -5.88 -3.22 8.64
N GLU A 116 -5.06 -2.57 7.82
CA GLU A 116 -4.51 -3.19 6.61
C GLU A 116 -3.51 -4.30 6.96
N MET A 117 -2.73 -4.12 8.03
CA MET A 117 -1.79 -5.15 8.51
C MET A 117 -2.54 -6.42 8.90
N ALA A 118 -3.66 -6.29 9.63
CA ALA A 118 -4.48 -7.44 10.02
C ALA A 118 -5.04 -8.18 8.80
N ILE A 119 -5.56 -7.44 7.81
CA ILE A 119 -6.11 -8.01 6.59
C ILE A 119 -5.00 -8.71 5.77
N ALA A 120 -3.86 -8.04 5.63
CA ALA A 120 -2.75 -8.57 4.85
C ALA A 120 -2.17 -9.84 5.47
N LEU A 121 -1.99 -9.87 6.79
CA LEU A 121 -1.48 -11.04 7.50
C LEU A 121 -2.45 -12.21 7.41
N LYS A 122 -3.75 -11.96 7.52
CA LYS A 122 -4.77 -13.00 7.35
C LYS A 122 -4.73 -13.57 5.94
N HIS A 123 -4.63 -12.72 4.93
CA HIS A 123 -4.54 -13.15 3.54
C HIS A 123 -3.29 -14.01 3.30
N ARG A 124 -2.16 -13.60 3.89
CA ARG A 124 -0.92 -14.36 3.79
C ARG A 124 -1.05 -15.75 4.43
N GLN A 125 -1.70 -15.85 5.59
CA GLN A 125 -1.93 -17.13 6.26
C GLN A 125 -2.82 -18.04 5.42
N GLU A 126 -3.88 -17.52 4.85
CA GLU A 126 -4.77 -18.28 3.98
C GLU A 126 -4.04 -18.80 2.75
N LYS A 127 -3.20 -17.94 2.15
CA LYS A 127 -2.40 -18.31 0.98
C LYS A 127 -1.37 -19.39 1.31
N ASP A 128 -0.69 -19.29 2.45
CA ASP A 128 0.26 -20.28 2.91
C ASP A 128 -0.43 -21.61 3.25
N GLY A 129 -1.63 -21.53 3.84
CA GLY A 129 -2.46 -22.71 4.10
C GLY A 129 -2.84 -23.46 2.84
N HIS A 130 -3.18 -22.76 1.78
CA HIS A 130 -3.51 -23.35 0.49
C HIS A 130 -2.30 -23.98 -0.18
N SER A 131 -1.12 -23.39 -0.03
CA SER A 131 0.10 -23.93 -0.65
C SER A 131 0.62 -25.18 0.03
N LYS A 132 0.15 -25.50 1.25
CA LYS A 132 0.55 -26.70 1.99
C LYS A 132 -0.36 -27.90 1.76
N SER A 133 -1.47 -27.70 1.09
CA SER A 133 -2.40 -28.78 0.74
C SER A 133 -2.14 -29.32 -0.69
#